data_67627dade509c36284095fadaf49382a
#
_entry.id   67627dade509c36284095fadaf49382a
#
_cell.length_a   1.000
_cell.length_b   1.000
_cell.length_c   1.000
_cell.angle_alpha   90.00
_cell.angle_beta   90.00
_cell.angle_gamma   90.00
#
_symmetry.space_group_name_H-M   'P 1'
#
loop_
_entity.id
_entity.type
_entity.pdbx_description
1 polymer ?
#
loop_
_entity_poly.entity_id
_entity_poly.type
_entity_poly.pdbx_seq_one_letter_code
_entity_poly.pdbx_strand_id
1 'polypeptide(L)'
;MKEFDDLVNIISRLRNECPWDKQQTHESLAKHLVEEAYELLDALAAMQTNPENQDKLNEELGDLLLQILLHSKIAEENNYFSIAGVVTVSYTHLTLPTTLN
;
A
#
# COMPACT_ATOMS: atom_id res chain seq x y z
N MET A 1 2.71 14.25 -2.92
CA MET A 1 2.81 14.24 -4.38
C MET A 1 1.43 13.98 -4.97
N LYS A 2 1.19 14.49 -6.15
CA LYS A 2 -0.13 14.45 -6.78
C LYS A 2 -0.64 13.01 -6.97
N GLU A 3 0.21 12.14 -7.44
CA GLU A 3 -0.17 10.74 -7.69
C GLU A 3 -0.62 10.03 -6.43
N PHE A 4 0.04 10.27 -5.32
CA PHE A 4 -0.35 9.71 -4.04
C PHE A 4 -1.72 10.24 -3.60
N ASP A 5 -1.92 11.55 -3.72
CA ASP A 5 -3.19 12.17 -3.35
C ASP A 5 -4.33 11.67 -4.25
N ASP A 6 -4.06 11.47 -5.54
CA ASP A 6 -5.02 10.90 -6.47
C ASP A 6 -5.42 9.49 -6.05
N LEU A 7 -4.44 8.67 -5.67
CA LEU A 7 -4.70 7.30 -5.22
C LEU A 7 -5.57 7.28 -3.96
N VAL A 8 -5.24 8.12 -2.99
CA VAL A 8 -6.02 8.21 -1.75
C VAL A 8 -7.47 8.61 -2.07
N ASN A 9 -7.67 9.57 -2.97
CA ASN A 9 -9.01 10.01 -3.38
C ASN A 9 -9.77 8.90 -4.11
N ILE A 10 -9.10 8.15 -4.98
CA ILE A 10 -9.70 7.02 -5.68
C ILE A 10 -10.16 5.96 -4.68
N ILE A 11 -9.33 5.62 -3.71
CA ILE A 11 -9.67 4.64 -2.68
C ILE A 11 -10.89 5.10 -1.87
N SER A 12 -10.93 6.37 -1.50
CA SER A 12 -12.09 6.93 -0.79
C SER A 12 -13.38 6.80 -1.61
N ARG A 13 -13.31 7.07 -2.90
CA ARG A 13 -14.47 6.93 -3.79
C ARG A 13 -14.89 5.46 -3.93
N LEU A 14 -13.94 4.55 -4.10
CA LEU A 14 -14.24 3.13 -4.18
C LEU A 14 -14.93 2.62 -2.91
N ARG A 15 -14.45 3.04 -1.74
CA ARG A 15 -15.07 2.65 -0.47
C ARG A 15 -16.49 3.19 -0.32
N ASN A 16 -16.79 4.33 -0.93
CA ASN A 16 -18.12 4.93 -0.84
C ASN A 16 -19.06 4.47 -1.94
N GLU A 17 -18.54 4.20 -3.14
CA GLU A 17 -19.36 4.04 -4.33
C GLU A 17 -19.36 2.62 -4.91
N CYS A 18 -18.28 1.86 -4.75
CA CYS A 18 -18.18 0.52 -5.33
C CYS A 18 -18.71 -0.53 -4.35
N PRO A 19 -19.77 -1.29 -4.68
CA PRO A 19 -20.34 -2.27 -3.76
C PRO A 19 -19.32 -3.32 -3.29
N TRP A 20 -18.43 -3.77 -4.17
CA TRP A 20 -17.43 -4.77 -3.81
C TRP A 20 -16.43 -4.21 -2.80
N ASP A 21 -15.86 -3.04 -3.09
CA ASP A 21 -14.89 -2.40 -2.18
C ASP A 21 -15.51 -2.03 -0.85
N LYS A 22 -16.76 -1.57 -0.89
CA LYS A 22 -17.49 -1.15 0.30
C LYS A 22 -17.69 -2.29 1.30
N GLN A 23 -17.80 -3.52 0.82
CA GLN A 23 -18.03 -4.69 1.65
C GLN A 23 -16.75 -5.27 2.25
N GLN A 24 -15.58 -4.84 1.79
CA GLN A 24 -14.33 -5.41 2.25
C GLN A 24 -14.00 -4.96 3.68
N THR A 25 -13.38 -5.87 4.43
CA THR A 25 -12.93 -5.66 5.81
C THR A 25 -11.44 -5.98 5.87
N HIS A 26 -10.81 -5.70 7.02
CA HIS A 26 -9.43 -6.14 7.23
C HIS A 26 -9.29 -7.65 7.02
N GLU A 27 -10.23 -8.41 7.55
CA GLU A 27 -10.20 -9.88 7.45
C GLU A 27 -10.39 -10.36 6.02
N SER A 28 -11.33 -9.77 5.28
CA SER A 28 -11.58 -10.18 3.89
C SER A 28 -10.42 -9.84 2.97
N LEU A 29 -9.66 -8.79 3.28
CA LEU A 29 -8.52 -8.36 2.48
C LEU A 29 -7.19 -8.99 2.91
N ALA A 30 -7.14 -9.68 4.07
CA ALA A 30 -5.90 -10.26 4.58
C ALA A 30 -5.28 -11.24 3.57
N LYS A 31 -6.10 -12.05 2.92
CA LYS A 31 -5.63 -12.99 1.90
C LYS A 31 -5.00 -12.27 0.71
N HIS A 32 -5.61 -11.19 0.26
CA HIS A 32 -5.07 -10.38 -0.85
C HIS A 32 -3.73 -9.76 -0.49
N LEU A 33 -3.59 -9.29 0.74
CA LEU A 33 -2.32 -8.73 1.22
C LEU A 33 -1.21 -9.78 1.13
N VAL A 34 -1.48 -11.00 1.58
CA VAL A 34 -0.50 -12.09 1.51
C VAL A 34 -0.15 -12.41 0.06
N GLU A 35 -1.15 -12.52 -0.80
CA GLU A 35 -0.95 -12.81 -2.23
C GLU A 35 -0.08 -11.75 -2.89
N GLU A 36 -0.36 -10.47 -2.64
CA GLU A 36 0.42 -9.37 -3.22
C GLU A 36 1.86 -9.37 -2.70
N ALA A 37 2.06 -9.72 -1.42
CA ALA A 37 3.40 -9.82 -0.86
C ALA A 37 4.21 -10.93 -1.54
N TYR A 38 3.60 -12.08 -1.80
CA TYR A 38 4.27 -13.18 -2.51
C TYR A 38 4.57 -12.81 -3.95
N GLU A 39 3.68 -12.11 -4.64
CA GLU A 39 3.92 -11.65 -6.00
C GLU A 39 5.09 -10.68 -6.06
N LEU A 40 5.20 -9.79 -5.05
CA LEU A 40 6.35 -8.91 -4.93
C LEU A 40 7.65 -9.70 -4.75
N LEU A 41 7.64 -10.71 -3.90
CA LEU A 41 8.82 -11.57 -3.71
C LEU A 41 9.23 -12.25 -5.00
N ASP A 42 8.27 -12.76 -5.78
CA ASP A 42 8.54 -13.39 -7.08
C ASP A 42 9.15 -12.37 -8.05
N ALA A 43 8.64 -11.14 -8.07
CA ALA A 43 9.18 -10.09 -8.93
C ALA A 43 10.63 -9.74 -8.55
N LEU A 44 10.92 -9.69 -7.25
CA LEU A 44 12.28 -9.44 -6.78
C LEU A 44 13.24 -10.57 -7.17
N ALA A 45 12.78 -11.81 -7.04
CA ALA A 45 13.59 -12.98 -7.44
C ALA A 45 13.87 -12.97 -8.94
N ALA A 46 12.87 -12.64 -9.76
CA ALA A 46 13.02 -12.59 -11.20
C ALA A 46 14.04 -11.54 -11.62
N MET A 47 14.14 -10.42 -10.91
CA MET A 47 15.12 -9.38 -11.22
C MET A 47 16.56 -9.80 -10.95
N GLN A 48 16.80 -10.77 -10.08
CA GLN A 48 18.15 -11.25 -9.81
C GLN A 48 18.75 -11.98 -11.00
N THR A 49 17.91 -12.67 -11.78
CA THR A 49 18.34 -13.36 -13.00
C THR A 49 18.17 -12.50 -14.25
N ASN A 50 17.27 -11.52 -14.19
CA ASN A 50 17.02 -10.63 -15.31
C ASN A 50 16.73 -9.22 -14.79
N PRO A 51 17.77 -8.37 -14.60
CA PRO A 51 17.59 -7.01 -14.09
C PRO A 51 16.69 -6.11 -14.94
N GLU A 52 16.34 -6.54 -16.16
CA GLU A 52 15.46 -5.80 -17.05
C GLU A 52 13.99 -5.93 -16.65
N ASN A 53 13.64 -6.86 -15.75
CA ASN A 53 12.26 -7.04 -15.27
C ASN A 53 11.83 -6.01 -14.23
N GLN A 54 12.19 -4.75 -14.45
CA GLN A 54 11.85 -3.67 -13.52
C GLN A 54 10.37 -3.30 -13.57
N ASP A 55 9.74 -3.47 -14.72
CA ASP A 55 8.32 -3.14 -14.88
C ASP A 55 7.44 -4.02 -13.98
N LYS A 56 7.79 -5.30 -13.86
CA LYS A 56 7.03 -6.20 -12.97
C LYS A 56 7.19 -5.80 -11.51
N LEU A 57 8.40 -5.43 -11.10
CA LEU A 57 8.63 -4.95 -9.75
C LEU A 57 7.82 -3.69 -9.48
N ASN A 58 7.82 -2.73 -10.41
CA ASN A 58 7.04 -1.51 -10.27
C ASN A 58 5.55 -1.82 -10.07
N GLU A 59 5.02 -2.72 -10.89
CA GLU A 59 3.62 -3.15 -10.80
C GLU A 59 3.29 -3.76 -9.44
N GLU A 60 4.13 -4.68 -8.97
CA GLU A 60 3.85 -5.38 -7.71
C GLU A 60 4.02 -4.48 -6.49
N LEU A 61 4.92 -3.51 -6.55
CA LEU A 61 5.02 -2.49 -5.50
C LEU A 61 3.73 -1.65 -5.43
N GLY A 62 3.18 -1.30 -6.58
CA GLY A 62 1.92 -0.58 -6.64
C GLY A 62 0.76 -1.38 -6.07
N ASP A 63 0.69 -2.66 -6.41
CA ASP A 63 -0.37 -3.55 -5.91
C ASP A 63 -0.29 -3.71 -4.39
N LEU A 64 0.90 -3.82 -3.83
CA LEU A 64 1.08 -3.90 -2.39
C LEU A 64 0.71 -2.58 -1.71
N LEU A 65 1.11 -1.46 -2.29
CA LEU A 65 0.75 -0.13 -1.78
C LEU A 65 -0.77 0.03 -1.72
N LEU A 66 -1.49 -0.44 -2.74
CA LEU A 66 -2.95 -0.40 -2.75
C LEU A 66 -3.52 -1.14 -1.53
N GLN A 67 -3.01 -2.32 -1.20
CA GLN A 67 -3.47 -3.08 -0.04
C GLN A 67 -3.23 -2.31 1.26
N ILE A 68 -2.07 -1.70 1.39
CA ILE A 68 -1.73 -0.91 2.59
C ILE A 68 -2.71 0.26 2.75
N LEU A 69 -3.01 0.96 1.67
CA LEU A 69 -3.89 2.12 1.73
C LEU A 69 -5.35 1.72 1.92
N LEU A 70 -5.78 0.58 1.40
CA LEU A 70 -7.12 0.07 1.66
C LEU A 70 -7.30 -0.22 3.16
N HIS A 71 -6.36 -0.90 3.79
CA HIS A 71 -6.41 -1.15 5.24
C HIS A 71 -6.38 0.16 6.02
N SER A 72 -5.57 1.11 5.58
CA SER A 72 -5.49 2.43 6.23
C SER A 72 -6.84 3.17 6.15
N LYS A 73 -7.52 3.07 5.02
CA LYS A 73 -8.83 3.69 4.84
C LYS A 73 -9.90 3.04 5.71
N ILE A 74 -9.90 1.72 5.80
CA ILE A 74 -10.82 0.99 6.68
C ILE A 74 -10.58 1.40 8.15
N ALA A 75 -9.33 1.49 8.57
CA ALA A 75 -8.99 1.95 9.92
C ALA A 75 -9.49 3.38 10.18
N GLU A 76 -9.37 4.25 9.19
CA GLU A 76 -9.88 5.63 9.30
C GLU A 76 -11.40 5.66 9.46
N GLU A 77 -12.12 4.82 8.72
CA GLU A 77 -13.57 4.70 8.83
C GLU A 77 -14.00 4.24 10.23
N ASN A 78 -13.17 3.44 10.88
CA ASN A 78 -13.42 2.93 12.24
C ASN A 78 -12.88 3.86 13.34
N ASN A 79 -12.37 5.02 12.95
CA ASN A 79 -11.81 6.01 13.88
C ASN A 79 -10.60 5.49 14.67
N TYR A 80 -9.83 4.55 14.10
CA TYR A 80 -8.63 4.04 14.73
C TYR A 80 -7.42 4.95 14.47
N PHE A 81 -7.16 5.25 13.20
CA PHE A 81 -6.08 6.14 12.78
C PHE A 81 -6.31 6.52 11.31
N SER A 82 -5.48 7.43 10.80
CA SER A 82 -5.62 7.93 9.42
C SER A 82 -4.46 7.45 8.54
N ILE A 83 -4.63 7.62 7.24
CA ILE A 83 -3.55 7.39 6.27
C ILE A 83 -2.34 8.27 6.63
N ALA A 84 -2.58 9.52 7.01
CA ALA A 84 -1.51 10.41 7.45
C ALA A 84 -0.75 9.85 8.65
N GLY A 85 -1.46 9.21 9.59
CA GLY A 85 -0.84 8.55 10.72
C GLY A 85 0.06 7.40 10.31
N VAL A 86 -0.39 6.58 9.35
CA VAL A 86 0.42 5.48 8.82
C VAL A 86 1.70 6.01 8.17
N VAL A 87 1.58 7.05 7.35
CA VAL A 87 2.74 7.70 6.70
C VAL A 87 3.71 8.21 7.75
N THR A 88 3.20 8.90 8.77
CA THR A 88 4.03 9.48 9.84
C THR A 88 4.79 8.37 10.58
N VAL A 89 4.11 7.28 10.94
CA VAL A 89 4.76 6.15 11.64
C VAL A 89 5.93 5.60 10.82
N SER A 90 5.78 5.53 9.50
CA SER A 90 6.80 4.91 8.66
C SER A 90 8.15 5.64 8.73
N TYR A 91 8.15 6.96 8.93
CA TYR A 91 9.42 7.70 9.02
C TYR A 91 9.85 8.04 10.44
N THR A 92 8.93 8.10 11.41
CA THR A 92 9.30 8.39 12.80
C THR A 92 10.09 7.25 13.45
N HIS A 93 10.02 6.05 12.89
CA HIS A 93 10.79 4.90 13.35
C HIS A 93 12.19 4.83 12.75
N LEU A 94 12.51 5.73 11.82
CA LEU A 94 13.82 5.76 11.17
C LEU A 94 14.79 6.60 12.00
N THR A 95 16.03 6.11 12.12
CA THR A 95 17.10 6.88 12.72
C THR A 95 18.00 7.39 11.61
N LEU A 96 18.01 8.73 11.43
CA LEU A 96 18.84 9.36 10.40
C LEU A 96 20.19 9.73 10.99
N PRO A 97 21.29 9.55 10.22
CA PRO A 97 22.58 10.12 10.62
C PRO A 97 22.48 11.63 10.78
N THR A 98 23.15 12.19 11.79
CA THR A 98 23.10 13.63 12.07
C THR A 98 23.59 14.47 10.90
N THR A 99 24.48 13.92 10.07
CA THR A 99 25.00 14.62 8.90
C THR A 99 23.98 14.84 7.79
N LEU A 100 22.84 14.17 7.85
CA LEU A 100 21.77 14.32 6.87
C LEU A 100 20.73 15.36 7.26
N ASN A 101 20.87 15.95 8.43
CA ASN A 101 19.88 16.95 8.91
C ASN A 101 20.28 18.37 8.56
#